data_281dbbdd0a761785bd3d82100d1c68cb
#
_entry.id   281dbbdd0a761785bd3d82100d1c68cb
#
_cell.length_a   1.000
_cell.length_b   1.000
_cell.length_c   1.000
_cell.angle_alpha   90.00
_cell.angle_beta   90.00
_cell.angle_gamma   90.00
#
_symmetry.space_group_name_H-M   'P 1'
#
loop_
_entity.id
_entity.type
_entity.pdbx_description
1 polymer ?
#
loop_
_entity_poly.entity_id
_entity_poly.type
_entity_poly.pdbx_seq_one_letter_code
_entity_poly.pdbx_strand_id
1 'polypeptide(L)'
;MIVYLFPTEMEAAPFRSACPEAEIIISGVGMVATAATLAKLDREGRLGECCAVVLAGIAGSYGGSVAVGDVVEVLSERLVELPKAFYKEYSVEAATTLRGVVSNTVHRSTEACGAEVENMEGATLFAMAVELGFRAVEIRAVSNIVGEPFERWRIGEALEALAATLLLYK
;
A
#
# COMPACT_ATOMS: atom_id res chain seq x y z
N MET A 1 7.08 -15.97 -8.41
CA MET A 1 6.15 -15.03 -9.10
C MET A 1 5.72 -13.96 -8.09
N ILE A 2 5.72 -12.68 -8.46
CA ILE A 2 5.22 -11.57 -7.62
C ILE A 2 3.84 -11.18 -8.13
N VAL A 3 2.88 -11.04 -7.22
CA VAL A 3 1.54 -10.52 -7.52
C VAL A 3 1.49 -9.07 -7.05
N TYR A 4 1.20 -8.14 -7.95
CA TYR A 4 1.05 -6.72 -7.64
C TYR A 4 -0.42 -6.38 -7.47
N LEU A 5 -0.79 -5.84 -6.31
CA LEU A 5 -2.12 -5.30 -6.04
C LEU A 5 -2.09 -3.77 -6.14
N PHE A 6 -3.02 -3.21 -6.88
CA PHE A 6 -3.26 -1.77 -6.91
C PHE A 6 -4.73 -1.50 -6.56
N PRO A 7 -5.02 -0.45 -5.77
CA PRO A 7 -6.40 -0.11 -5.45
C PRO A 7 -7.24 0.23 -6.68
N THR A 8 -6.65 0.90 -7.68
CA THR A 8 -7.33 1.38 -8.88
C THR A 8 -6.55 1.12 -10.17
N GLU A 9 -7.25 1.09 -11.30
CA GLU A 9 -6.62 1.03 -12.62
C GLU A 9 -5.76 2.27 -12.92
N MET A 10 -6.15 3.43 -12.39
CA MET A 10 -5.37 4.66 -12.53
C MET A 10 -3.99 4.51 -11.89
N GLU A 11 -3.93 3.91 -10.70
CA GLU A 11 -2.66 3.68 -10.00
C GLU A 11 -1.81 2.61 -10.68
N ALA A 12 -2.43 1.59 -11.25
CA ALA A 12 -1.74 0.50 -11.94
C ALA A 12 -1.18 0.90 -13.32
N ALA A 13 -1.81 1.86 -14.01
CA ALA A 13 -1.58 2.13 -15.42
C ALA A 13 -0.11 2.45 -15.79
N PRO A 14 0.64 3.31 -15.07
CA PRO A 14 2.04 3.57 -15.40
C PRO A 14 2.92 2.33 -15.28
N PHE A 15 2.77 1.56 -14.20
CA PHE A 15 3.55 0.32 -14.00
C PHE A 15 3.15 -0.76 -15.01
N ARG A 16 1.86 -0.93 -15.30
CA ARG A 16 1.36 -1.86 -16.34
C ARG A 16 1.96 -1.56 -17.72
N SER A 17 2.08 -0.28 -18.05
CA SER A 17 2.67 0.15 -19.32
C SER A 17 4.17 -0.13 -19.37
N ALA A 18 4.87 0.01 -18.26
CA ALA A 18 6.31 -0.17 -18.16
C ALA A 18 6.73 -1.66 -18.00
N CYS A 19 5.82 -2.50 -17.47
CA CYS A 19 6.05 -3.92 -17.22
C CYS A 19 4.81 -4.74 -17.60
N PRO A 20 4.54 -4.93 -18.90
CA PRO A 20 3.33 -5.62 -19.37
C PRO A 20 3.22 -7.09 -18.93
N GLU A 21 4.36 -7.71 -18.60
CA GLU A 21 4.45 -9.09 -18.12
C GLU A 21 4.14 -9.25 -16.63
N ALA A 22 4.05 -8.15 -15.87
CA ALA A 22 3.76 -8.20 -14.45
C ALA A 22 2.33 -8.71 -14.18
N GLU A 23 2.18 -9.57 -13.19
CA GLU A 23 0.87 -10.00 -12.72
C GLU A 23 0.25 -8.91 -11.84
N ILE A 24 -0.66 -8.14 -12.42
CA ILE A 24 -1.31 -6.99 -11.79
C ILE A 24 -2.78 -7.28 -11.57
N ILE A 25 -3.24 -7.06 -10.34
CA ILE A 25 -4.62 -7.25 -9.90
C ILE A 25 -5.11 -5.94 -9.29
N ILE A 26 -6.32 -5.54 -9.66
CA ILE A 26 -6.99 -4.39 -9.03
C ILE A 26 -7.77 -4.89 -7.82
N SER A 27 -7.35 -4.47 -6.64
CA SER A 27 -7.97 -4.88 -5.38
C SER A 27 -9.28 -4.16 -5.08
N GLY A 28 -9.47 -2.98 -5.64
CA GLY A 28 -10.46 -2.01 -5.20
C GLY A 28 -9.93 -1.19 -4.01
N VAL A 29 -10.59 -0.06 -3.77
CA VAL A 29 -10.22 0.89 -2.70
C VAL A 29 -10.74 0.40 -1.35
N GLY A 30 -9.90 0.49 -0.34
CA GLY A 30 -10.26 0.29 1.05
C GLY A 30 -10.15 -1.16 1.54
N MET A 31 -10.21 -1.31 2.86
CA MET A 31 -9.97 -2.56 3.58
C MET A 31 -10.87 -3.72 3.11
N VAL A 32 -12.16 -3.46 2.90
CA VAL A 32 -13.12 -4.52 2.54
C VAL A 32 -12.86 -5.07 1.13
N ALA A 33 -12.58 -4.19 0.16
CA ALA A 33 -12.30 -4.59 -1.21
C ALA A 33 -10.98 -5.40 -1.28
N THR A 34 -9.95 -4.92 -0.58
CA THR A 34 -8.66 -5.61 -0.48
C THR A 34 -8.81 -6.99 0.15
N ALA A 35 -9.57 -7.10 1.26
CA ALA A 35 -9.83 -8.40 1.91
C ALA A 35 -10.56 -9.37 0.97
N ALA A 36 -11.59 -8.91 0.27
CA ALA A 36 -12.35 -9.73 -0.67
C ALA A 36 -11.46 -10.27 -1.82
N THR A 37 -10.58 -9.41 -2.34
CA THR A 37 -9.63 -9.78 -3.39
C THR A 37 -8.60 -10.80 -2.88
N LEU A 38 -8.00 -10.59 -1.72
CA LEU A 38 -7.04 -11.53 -1.12
C LEU A 38 -7.68 -12.89 -0.82
N ALA A 39 -8.90 -12.90 -0.26
CA ALA A 39 -9.65 -14.14 -0.01
C ALA A 39 -10.00 -14.89 -1.30
N LYS A 40 -10.26 -14.17 -2.41
CA LYS A 40 -10.45 -14.78 -3.72
C LYS A 40 -9.16 -15.41 -4.23
N LEU A 41 -8.04 -14.73 -4.15
CA LEU A 41 -6.73 -15.24 -4.58
C LEU A 41 -6.31 -16.49 -3.78
N ASP A 42 -6.56 -16.48 -2.47
CA ASP A 42 -6.30 -17.62 -1.60
C ASP A 42 -7.13 -18.84 -2.03
N ARG A 43 -8.44 -18.66 -2.22
CA ARG A 43 -9.33 -19.74 -2.69
C ARG A 43 -8.93 -20.30 -4.07
N GLU A 44 -8.32 -19.46 -4.92
CA GLU A 44 -7.79 -19.85 -6.23
C GLU A 44 -6.40 -20.53 -6.14
N GLY A 45 -5.82 -20.64 -4.94
CA GLY A 45 -4.48 -21.19 -4.69
C GLY A 45 -3.32 -20.27 -5.08
N ARG A 46 -3.60 -19.07 -5.54
CA ARG A 46 -2.61 -18.15 -6.12
C ARG A 46 -1.66 -17.53 -5.08
N LEU A 47 -2.10 -17.38 -3.84
CA LEU A 47 -1.24 -16.86 -2.76
C LEU A 47 -0.15 -17.86 -2.36
N GLY A 48 -0.45 -19.16 -2.38
CA GLY A 48 0.54 -20.20 -2.08
C GLY A 48 1.61 -20.39 -3.16
N GLU A 49 1.35 -19.93 -4.38
CA GLU A 49 2.27 -20.03 -5.51
C GLU A 49 3.12 -18.77 -5.72
N CYS A 50 2.78 -17.65 -5.08
CA CYS A 50 3.53 -16.41 -5.22
C CYS A 50 4.71 -16.32 -4.23
N CYS A 51 5.80 -15.64 -4.65
CA CYS A 51 6.92 -15.33 -3.76
C CYS A 51 6.58 -14.17 -2.82
N ALA A 52 5.76 -13.24 -3.29
CA ALA A 52 5.26 -12.10 -2.52
C ALA A 52 4.02 -11.49 -3.16
N VAL A 53 3.20 -10.87 -2.32
CA VAL A 53 2.13 -9.95 -2.72
C VAL A 53 2.60 -8.53 -2.42
N VAL A 54 2.68 -7.71 -3.44
CA VAL A 54 3.10 -6.30 -3.35
C VAL A 54 1.87 -5.40 -3.50
N LEU A 55 1.44 -4.76 -2.43
CA LEU A 55 0.43 -3.71 -2.50
C LEU A 55 1.12 -2.39 -2.85
N ALA A 56 0.77 -1.83 -3.99
CA ALA A 56 1.34 -0.59 -4.50
C ALA A 56 0.24 0.45 -4.75
N GLY A 57 0.50 1.70 -4.41
CA GLY A 57 -0.47 2.77 -4.59
C GLY A 57 0.04 4.10 -4.04
N ILE A 58 -0.85 5.08 -3.98
CA ILE A 58 -0.55 6.39 -3.38
C ILE A 58 -0.82 6.40 -1.88
N ALA A 59 -0.21 7.37 -1.20
CA ALA A 59 -0.43 7.66 0.22
C ALA A 59 -0.44 9.17 0.47
N GLY A 60 -1.11 9.59 1.54
CA GLY A 60 -1.00 10.93 2.09
C GLY A 60 0.09 10.99 3.15
N SER A 61 0.94 12.03 3.14
CA SER A 61 1.93 12.29 4.19
C SER A 61 1.34 13.18 5.29
N TYR A 62 1.65 12.85 6.54
CA TYR A 62 1.38 13.76 7.67
C TYR A 62 2.40 14.91 7.76
N GLY A 63 3.31 15.03 6.80
CA GLY A 63 4.39 16.01 6.79
C GLY A 63 5.65 15.50 7.48
N GLY A 64 6.50 16.42 7.92
CA GLY A 64 7.76 16.07 8.58
C GLY A 64 8.82 15.57 7.61
N SER A 65 9.30 14.36 7.80
CA SER A 65 10.45 13.82 7.06
C SER A 65 10.08 13.07 5.77
N VAL A 66 8.79 12.89 5.48
CA VAL A 66 8.29 12.24 4.25
C VAL A 66 7.59 13.29 3.40
N ALA A 67 8.15 13.57 2.24
CA ALA A 67 7.67 14.61 1.33
C ALA A 67 6.78 14.03 0.22
N VAL A 68 5.98 14.88 -0.41
CA VAL A 68 5.26 14.53 -1.63
C VAL A 68 6.27 14.24 -2.75
N GLY A 69 6.08 13.12 -3.45
CA GLY A 69 7.00 12.57 -4.45
C GLY A 69 7.92 11.48 -3.91
N ASP A 70 8.07 11.33 -2.58
CA ASP A 70 8.82 10.22 -2.00
C ASP A 70 8.10 8.89 -2.27
N VAL A 71 8.88 7.83 -2.51
CA VAL A 71 8.42 6.45 -2.53
C VAL A 71 8.99 5.75 -1.31
N VAL A 72 8.13 5.11 -0.54
CA VAL A 72 8.46 4.51 0.75
C VAL A 72 7.96 3.06 0.83
N GLU A 73 8.61 2.26 1.68
CA GLU A 73 8.11 0.95 2.07
C GLU A 73 7.41 1.08 3.42
N VAL A 74 6.17 0.66 3.51
CA VAL A 74 5.44 0.61 4.77
C VAL A 74 5.85 -0.64 5.52
N LEU A 75 6.37 -0.46 6.74
CA LEU A 75 6.81 -1.57 7.60
C LEU A 75 5.85 -1.83 8.76
N SER A 76 4.98 -0.89 9.07
CA SER A 76 3.95 -1.03 10.10
C SER A 76 2.68 -0.30 9.70
N GLU A 77 1.55 -0.99 9.85
CA GLU A 77 0.21 -0.48 9.60
C GLU A 77 -0.63 -0.47 10.87
N ARG A 78 -1.32 0.64 11.10
CA ARG A 78 -2.12 0.86 12.30
C ARG A 78 -3.57 1.11 11.98
N LEU A 79 -4.47 0.49 12.75
CA LEU A 79 -5.91 0.74 12.73
C LEU A 79 -6.29 1.69 13.87
N VAL A 80 -6.08 2.99 13.65
CA VAL A 80 -6.27 4.03 14.66
C VAL A 80 -7.71 4.55 14.77
N GLU A 81 -8.57 4.24 13.81
CA GLU A 81 -10.00 4.61 13.85
C GLU A 81 -10.81 3.73 14.81
N LEU A 82 -10.25 2.64 15.33
CA LEU A 82 -10.86 1.83 16.36
C LEU A 82 -10.73 2.51 17.74
N PRO A 83 -11.63 2.21 18.70
CA PRO A 83 -11.40 2.63 20.08
C PRO A 83 -10.05 2.14 20.58
N LYS A 84 -9.36 2.94 21.42
CA LYS A 84 -7.98 2.66 21.87
C LYS A 84 -7.75 1.23 22.40
N ALA A 85 -8.75 0.65 23.06
CA ALA A 85 -8.68 -0.72 23.57
C ALA A 85 -8.61 -1.79 22.46
N PHE A 86 -8.93 -1.43 21.22
CA PHE A 86 -8.95 -2.31 20.04
C PHE A 86 -7.95 -1.91 18.97
N TYR A 87 -7.04 -1.00 19.27
CA TYR A 87 -5.98 -0.63 18.33
C TYR A 87 -5.21 -1.87 17.91
N LYS A 88 -4.95 -1.98 16.62
CA LYS A 88 -4.13 -3.02 16.03
C LYS A 88 -2.97 -2.38 15.28
N GLU A 89 -1.84 -3.01 15.40
CA GLU A 89 -0.64 -2.72 14.62
C GLU A 89 -0.15 -4.03 14.01
N TYR A 90 0.14 -4.01 12.73
CA TYR A 90 0.68 -5.13 11.97
C TYR A 90 2.01 -4.69 11.38
N SER A 91 3.05 -5.49 11.52
CA SER A 91 4.40 -5.14 11.06
C SER A 91 4.99 -6.26 10.22
N VAL A 92 5.83 -5.88 9.27
CA VAL A 92 6.59 -6.77 8.41
C VAL A 92 8.06 -6.39 8.42
N GLU A 93 8.93 -7.33 8.01
CA GLU A 93 10.33 -7.04 7.77
C GLU A 93 10.51 -6.32 6.43
N ALA A 94 11.51 -5.42 6.36
CA ALA A 94 11.84 -4.71 5.14
C ALA A 94 12.20 -5.68 4.01
N ALA A 95 11.62 -5.45 2.84
CA ALA A 95 11.85 -6.24 1.63
C ALA A 95 12.72 -5.50 0.61
N THR A 96 12.85 -4.18 0.75
CA THR A 96 13.56 -3.30 -0.18
C THR A 96 14.61 -2.44 0.55
N THR A 97 15.31 -1.60 -0.19
CA THR A 97 16.21 -0.57 0.37
C THR A 97 15.55 0.80 0.49
N LEU A 98 14.23 0.87 0.23
CA LEU A 98 13.46 2.09 0.41
C LEU A 98 13.41 2.48 1.89
N ARG A 99 13.13 3.75 2.12
CA ARG A 99 12.86 4.22 3.48
C ARG A 99 11.65 3.50 4.05
N GLY A 100 11.84 2.84 5.19
CA GLY A 100 10.77 2.24 5.96
C GLY A 100 9.99 3.29 6.75
N VAL A 101 8.66 3.19 6.74
CA VAL A 101 7.76 4.12 7.43
C VAL A 101 6.65 3.38 8.19
N VAL A 102 6.02 4.10 9.12
CA VAL A 102 4.78 3.69 9.78
C VAL A 102 3.61 4.38 9.09
N SER A 103 2.56 3.62 8.81
CA SER A 103 1.34 4.10 8.17
C SER A 103 0.10 3.88 9.05
N ASN A 104 -0.91 4.72 8.86
CA ASN A 104 -2.27 4.48 9.33
C ASN A 104 -3.13 3.98 8.17
N THR A 105 -3.83 2.86 8.35
CA THR A 105 -4.92 2.50 7.44
C THR A 105 -6.21 3.13 7.91
N VAL A 106 -6.83 3.92 7.04
CA VAL A 106 -7.99 4.76 7.39
C VAL A 106 -9.10 4.65 6.35
N HIS A 107 -10.33 4.92 6.75
CA HIS A 107 -11.45 5.11 5.81
C HIS A 107 -11.51 6.56 5.29
N ARG A 108 -10.98 7.48 6.05
CA ARG A 108 -10.81 8.91 5.73
C ARG A 108 -9.66 9.48 6.55
N SER A 109 -9.09 10.57 6.09
CA SER A 109 -7.95 11.21 6.75
C SER A 109 -8.16 11.39 8.26
N THR A 110 -7.13 11.05 9.02
CA THR A 110 -7.11 11.11 10.48
C THR A 110 -5.90 11.91 10.98
N GLU A 111 -5.76 11.99 12.31
CA GLU A 111 -4.53 12.49 12.94
C GLU A 111 -3.40 11.47 12.78
N ALA A 112 -2.17 11.96 12.69
CA ALA A 112 -0.97 11.13 12.48
C ALA A 112 -0.77 10.05 13.54
N CYS A 113 -1.08 10.31 14.81
CA CYS A 113 -0.92 9.38 15.92
C CYS A 113 0.45 8.69 15.96
N GLY A 114 1.50 9.37 15.47
CA GLY A 114 2.86 8.84 15.38
C GLY A 114 3.17 8.08 14.08
N ALA A 115 2.27 8.04 13.10
CA ALA A 115 2.54 7.57 11.75
C ALA A 115 3.11 8.69 10.87
N GLU A 116 3.75 8.31 9.77
CA GLU A 116 4.35 9.23 8.78
C GLU A 116 3.46 9.41 7.57
N VAL A 117 2.67 8.38 7.23
CA VAL A 117 1.76 8.37 6.07
C VAL A 117 0.41 7.74 6.44
N GLU A 118 -0.58 7.89 5.55
CA GLU A 118 -1.86 7.16 5.61
C GLU A 118 -2.24 6.60 4.25
N ASN A 119 -2.96 5.49 4.27
CA ASN A 119 -3.58 4.85 3.11
C ASN A 119 -4.89 4.16 3.51
N MET A 120 -5.52 3.41 2.62
CA MET A 120 -6.84 2.82 2.88
C MET A 120 -6.85 1.28 2.89
N GLU A 121 -5.74 0.59 2.64
CA GLU A 121 -5.69 -0.86 2.37
C GLU A 121 -4.68 -1.63 3.23
N GLY A 122 -3.57 -0.99 3.64
CA GLY A 122 -2.35 -1.67 4.07
C GLY A 122 -2.51 -2.60 5.27
N ALA A 123 -3.26 -2.20 6.30
CA ALA A 123 -3.52 -3.07 7.45
C ALA A 123 -4.23 -4.37 7.05
N THR A 124 -5.08 -4.32 6.01
CA THR A 124 -5.73 -5.53 5.48
C THR A 124 -4.73 -6.47 4.83
N LEU A 125 -3.80 -5.94 4.03
CA LEU A 125 -2.75 -6.76 3.45
C LEU A 125 -1.94 -7.48 4.53
N PHE A 126 -1.46 -6.76 5.54
CA PHE A 126 -0.62 -7.34 6.59
C PHE A 126 -1.38 -8.32 7.48
N ALA A 127 -2.63 -8.01 7.85
CA ALA A 127 -3.47 -8.92 8.61
C ALA A 127 -3.72 -10.24 7.85
N MET A 128 -4.08 -10.15 6.58
CA MET A 128 -4.33 -11.33 5.75
C MET A 128 -3.04 -12.13 5.47
N ALA A 129 -1.89 -11.46 5.37
CA ALA A 129 -0.61 -12.13 5.20
C ALA A 129 -0.26 -13.03 6.39
N VAL A 130 -0.54 -12.56 7.61
CA VAL A 130 -0.37 -13.36 8.83
C VAL A 130 -1.31 -14.57 8.83
N GLU A 131 -2.58 -14.38 8.51
CA GLU A 131 -3.59 -15.44 8.57
C GLU A 131 -3.44 -16.49 7.45
N LEU A 132 -3.05 -16.06 6.24
CA LEU A 132 -2.95 -16.93 5.06
C LEU A 132 -1.52 -17.39 4.75
N GLY A 133 -0.52 -16.88 5.44
CA GLY A 133 0.86 -17.35 5.36
C GLY A 133 1.61 -16.95 4.08
N PHE A 134 1.32 -15.78 3.50
CA PHE A 134 2.07 -15.27 2.36
C PHE A 134 2.97 -14.08 2.75
N ARG A 135 3.99 -13.80 1.93
CA ARG A 135 4.85 -12.64 2.11
C ARG A 135 4.18 -11.38 1.58
N ALA A 136 3.97 -10.40 2.45
CA ALA A 136 3.44 -9.08 2.10
C ALA A 136 4.56 -8.05 1.97
N VAL A 137 4.43 -7.17 0.99
CA VAL A 137 5.25 -5.96 0.81
C VAL A 137 4.31 -4.81 0.48
N GLU A 138 4.51 -3.65 1.06
CA GLU A 138 3.70 -2.48 0.76
C GLU A 138 4.60 -1.31 0.35
N ILE A 139 4.38 -0.78 -0.88
CA ILE A 139 5.13 0.33 -1.45
C ILE A 139 4.17 1.46 -1.80
N ARG A 140 4.41 2.63 -1.23
CA ARG A 140 3.56 3.80 -1.42
C ARG A 140 4.34 4.98 -1.97
N ALA A 141 3.75 5.66 -2.96
CA ALA A 141 4.22 6.96 -3.41
C ALA A 141 3.36 8.07 -2.80
N VAL A 142 3.99 9.05 -2.21
CA VAL A 142 3.31 10.14 -1.53
C VAL A 142 2.78 11.15 -2.54
N SER A 143 1.46 11.29 -2.61
CA SER A 143 0.77 12.16 -3.58
C SER A 143 0.38 13.51 -3.01
N ASN A 144 0.21 13.62 -1.68
CA ASN A 144 -0.33 14.81 -1.01
C ASN A 144 0.09 14.89 0.46
N ILE A 145 -0.08 16.05 1.04
CA ILE A 145 -0.11 16.20 2.49
C ILE A 145 -1.54 15.96 2.99
N VAL A 146 -1.69 15.21 4.06
CA VAL A 146 -2.99 14.92 4.68
C VAL A 146 -3.72 16.22 5.01
N GLY A 147 -5.00 16.30 4.62
CA GLY A 147 -5.82 17.49 4.77
C GLY A 147 -5.76 18.48 3.60
N GLU A 148 -4.89 18.27 2.63
CA GLU A 148 -4.92 19.08 1.40
C GLU A 148 -6.15 18.74 0.54
N PRO A 149 -6.75 19.76 -0.13
CA PRO A 149 -7.82 19.50 -1.09
C PRO A 149 -7.30 18.68 -2.27
N PHE A 150 -8.18 17.83 -2.82
CA PHE A 150 -7.85 16.87 -3.87
C PHE A 150 -7.19 17.50 -5.12
N GLU A 151 -7.55 18.74 -5.45
CA GLU A 151 -7.00 19.50 -6.57
C GLU A 151 -5.51 19.82 -6.44
N ARG A 152 -4.96 19.68 -5.23
CA ARG A 152 -3.52 19.87 -4.96
C ARG A 152 -2.72 18.58 -4.95
N TRP A 153 -3.38 17.44 -5.07
CA TRP A 153 -2.69 16.16 -5.06
C TRP A 153 -1.86 15.99 -6.33
N ARG A 154 -0.61 15.61 -6.17
CA ARG A 154 0.34 15.36 -7.28
C ARG A 154 0.33 13.88 -7.68
N ILE A 155 -0.85 13.36 -8.02
CA ILE A 155 -1.07 11.95 -8.30
C ILE A 155 -0.19 11.47 -9.47
N GLY A 156 -0.15 12.20 -10.59
CA GLY A 156 0.63 11.81 -11.76
C GLY A 156 2.12 11.62 -11.46
N GLU A 157 2.74 12.60 -10.78
CA GLU A 157 4.15 12.53 -10.38
C GLU A 157 4.41 11.37 -9.42
N ALA A 158 3.53 11.16 -8.45
CA ALA A 158 3.63 10.05 -7.49
C ALA A 158 3.56 8.69 -8.21
N LEU A 159 2.64 8.52 -9.16
CA LEU A 159 2.47 7.26 -9.88
C LEU A 159 3.63 6.96 -10.84
N GLU A 160 4.21 8.00 -11.46
CA GLU A 160 5.44 7.84 -12.27
C GLU A 160 6.61 7.39 -11.40
N ALA A 161 6.81 8.01 -10.24
CA ALA A 161 7.85 7.65 -9.29
C ALA A 161 7.64 6.21 -8.75
N LEU A 162 6.38 5.84 -8.44
CA LEU A 162 6.02 4.49 -8.01
C LEU A 162 6.37 3.45 -9.08
N ALA A 163 5.95 3.68 -10.32
CA ALA A 163 6.22 2.76 -11.43
C ALA A 163 7.73 2.57 -11.66
N ALA A 164 8.50 3.67 -11.68
CA ALA A 164 9.96 3.61 -11.80
C ALA A 164 10.60 2.82 -10.66
N THR A 165 10.11 3.00 -9.43
CA THR A 165 10.62 2.29 -8.24
C THR A 165 10.30 0.80 -8.32
N LEU A 166 9.07 0.41 -8.66
CA LEU A 166 8.67 -1.00 -8.75
C LEU A 166 9.49 -1.79 -9.77
N LEU A 167 9.95 -1.14 -10.85
CA LEU A 167 10.83 -1.78 -11.84
C LEU A 167 12.21 -2.19 -11.28
N LEU A 168 12.64 -1.59 -10.17
CA LEU A 168 13.91 -1.93 -9.51
C LEU A 168 13.81 -3.18 -8.62
N TYR A 169 12.58 -3.55 -8.24
CA TYR A 169 12.31 -4.64 -7.26
C TYR A 169 11.45 -5.79 -7.85
N LYS A 170 11.44 -5.94 -9.17
CA LYS A 170 10.72 -7.01 -9.88
C LYS A 170 11.49 -8.33 -9.94
#